data_28ff4d1d78823b677f925d6dfcc0f2fc
#
_entry.id   28ff4d1d78823b677f925d6dfcc0f2fc
#
_cell.length_a   1.000
_cell.length_b   1.000
_cell.length_c   1.000
_cell.angle_alpha   90.00
_cell.angle_beta   90.00
_cell.angle_gamma   90.00
#
_symmetry.space_group_name_H-M   'P 1'
#
loop_
_entity.id
_entity.type
_entity.pdbx_description
1 polymer ?
#
loop_
_entity_poly.entity_id
_entity_poly.type
_entity_poly.pdbx_seq_one_letter_code
_entity_poly.pdbx_strand_id
1 'polypeptide(L)'
;MKRTISILLILVLFVSLLLQVPTIAKEYPQTRYEAEAAVLSGVQTNTDHAGYTGTGFVDHFDAKGDFVEFSVDLAEAGDYSFLIRYANAGGYYASAKVLFDSVFEATAVFPSLASWDEWSTSEVGKYLTAGTHTVRIAYNNHAI
;
A
#
# COMPACT_ATOMS: atom_id res chain seq x y z
N MET A 1 7.49 -20.41 -81.36
CA MET A 1 8.37 -20.19 -80.19
C MET A 1 7.58 -19.43 -79.14
N LYS A 2 7.16 -20.08 -78.03
CA LYS A 2 6.47 -19.43 -76.90
C LYS A 2 7.55 -19.01 -75.90
N ARG A 3 7.66 -17.70 -75.66
CA ARG A 3 8.58 -17.16 -74.62
C ARG A 3 7.81 -17.16 -73.27
N THR A 4 8.27 -17.95 -72.33
CA THR A 4 7.79 -17.98 -70.95
C THR A 4 8.50 -16.88 -70.16
N ILE A 5 7.72 -15.89 -69.69
CA ILE A 5 8.25 -14.84 -68.79
C ILE A 5 8.09 -15.39 -67.37
N SER A 6 9.22 -15.63 -66.69
CA SER A 6 9.25 -16.03 -65.31
C SER A 6 9.22 -14.77 -64.44
N ILE A 7 8.12 -14.54 -63.69
CA ILE A 7 8.02 -13.43 -62.76
C ILE A 7 8.59 -13.94 -61.42
N LEU A 8 9.74 -13.43 -61.04
CA LEU A 8 10.37 -13.67 -59.75
C LEU A 8 9.70 -12.78 -58.71
N LEU A 9 8.83 -13.37 -57.87
CA LEU A 9 8.19 -12.68 -56.75
C LEU A 9 9.21 -12.58 -55.62
N ILE A 10 9.78 -11.41 -55.38
CA ILE A 10 10.65 -11.14 -54.24
C ILE A 10 9.75 -10.80 -53.08
N LEU A 11 9.57 -11.74 -52.16
CA LEU A 11 8.90 -11.54 -50.88
C LEU A 11 9.87 -10.82 -49.93
N VAL A 12 9.72 -9.51 -49.77
CA VAL A 12 10.46 -8.73 -48.79
C VAL A 12 9.80 -8.94 -47.44
N LEU A 13 10.40 -9.79 -46.59
CA LEU A 13 9.98 -9.98 -45.19
C LEU A 13 10.47 -8.77 -44.38
N PHE A 14 9.58 -7.82 -44.08
CA PHE A 14 9.85 -6.79 -43.09
C PHE A 14 9.80 -7.44 -41.70
N VAL A 15 10.96 -7.84 -41.17
CA VAL A 15 11.10 -8.16 -39.78
C VAL A 15 11.14 -6.85 -39.00
N SER A 16 9.98 -6.40 -38.48
CA SER A 16 9.92 -5.31 -37.53
C SER A 16 10.50 -5.80 -36.19
N LEU A 17 11.79 -5.54 -36.01
CA LEU A 17 12.43 -5.69 -34.70
C LEU A 17 11.86 -4.62 -33.79
N LEU A 18 10.80 -4.99 -33.03
CA LEU A 18 10.30 -4.17 -31.93
C LEU A 18 11.42 -4.11 -30.89
N LEU A 19 12.16 -3.02 -30.88
CA LEU A 19 13.03 -2.65 -29.77
C LEU A 19 12.11 -2.47 -28.54
N GLN A 20 11.97 -3.52 -27.75
CA GLN A 20 11.39 -3.39 -26.41
C GLN A 20 12.39 -2.59 -25.57
N VAL A 21 12.13 -1.30 -25.43
CA VAL A 21 12.81 -0.48 -24.44
C VAL A 21 12.39 -1.02 -23.09
N PRO A 22 13.31 -1.56 -22.27
CA PRO A 22 12.93 -1.98 -20.93
C PRO A 22 12.43 -0.74 -20.18
N THR A 23 11.16 -0.72 -19.84
CA THR A 23 10.61 0.28 -18.92
C THR A 23 11.21 -0.04 -17.56
N ILE A 24 12.28 0.65 -17.18
CA ILE A 24 12.80 0.59 -15.82
C ILE A 24 11.73 1.28 -14.97
N ALA A 25 10.89 0.49 -14.30
CA ALA A 25 10.01 1.00 -13.28
C ALA A 25 10.90 1.68 -12.24
N LYS A 26 10.67 2.97 -12.00
CA LYS A 26 11.37 3.70 -10.95
C LYS A 26 10.92 3.08 -9.62
N GLU A 27 11.82 2.34 -8.99
CA GLU A 27 11.59 1.81 -7.65
C GLU A 27 11.71 2.98 -6.67
N TYR A 28 10.63 3.30 -5.97
CA TYR A 28 10.63 4.30 -4.94
C TYR A 28 11.06 3.65 -3.62
N PRO A 29 12.01 4.22 -2.88
CA PRO A 29 12.43 3.69 -1.58
C PRO A 29 11.20 3.65 -0.65
N GLN A 30 11.01 2.52 0.01
CA GLN A 30 9.96 2.35 1.01
C GLN A 30 10.59 2.44 2.40
N THR A 31 10.03 3.29 3.25
CA THR A 31 10.34 3.33 4.69
C THR A 31 9.23 2.62 5.44
N ARG A 32 9.60 1.70 6.32
CA ARG A 32 8.66 0.96 7.16
C ARG A 32 8.59 1.57 8.55
N TYR A 33 7.39 1.70 9.04
CA TYR A 33 7.08 2.12 10.40
C TYR A 33 6.31 0.98 11.07
N GLU A 34 6.80 0.45 12.17
CA GLU A 34 6.14 -0.61 12.93
C GLU A 34 5.13 0.01 13.92
N ALA A 35 3.91 -0.52 13.93
CA ALA A 35 2.81 0.06 14.68
C ALA A 35 3.06 0.00 16.19
N GLU A 36 3.67 -1.07 16.67
CA GLU A 36 4.01 -1.25 18.10
C GLU A 36 5.08 -0.28 18.62
N ALA A 37 5.80 0.41 17.71
CA ALA A 37 6.78 1.46 18.05
C ALA A 37 6.20 2.88 17.97
N ALA A 38 4.94 3.01 17.55
CA ALA A 38 4.26 4.30 17.38
C ALA A 38 3.66 4.82 18.69
N VAL A 39 3.03 6.00 18.64
CA VAL A 39 2.23 6.51 19.76
C VAL A 39 0.87 5.79 19.75
N LEU A 40 0.53 5.11 20.83
CA LEU A 40 -0.67 4.30 20.98
C LEU A 40 -1.67 4.99 21.91
N SER A 41 -2.95 4.89 21.61
CA SER A 41 -4.06 5.33 22.47
C SER A 41 -5.21 4.36 22.37
N GLY A 42 -5.65 3.78 23.49
CA GLY A 42 -6.77 2.85 23.58
C GLY A 42 -6.52 1.45 22.99
N VAL A 43 -5.48 1.28 22.22
CA VAL A 43 -5.07 0.05 21.52
C VAL A 43 -4.00 -0.70 22.32
N GLN A 44 -3.72 -1.96 21.95
CA GLN A 44 -2.75 -2.82 22.61
C GLN A 44 -1.78 -3.42 21.59
N THR A 45 -0.59 -3.80 22.08
CA THR A 45 0.37 -4.61 21.29
C THR A 45 0.16 -6.08 21.61
N ASN A 46 0.21 -6.94 20.58
CA ASN A 46 -0.01 -8.37 20.72
C ASN A 46 0.92 -9.18 19.80
N THR A 47 1.02 -10.49 20.02
CA THR A 47 1.87 -11.44 19.29
C THR A 47 1.20 -12.79 19.08
N ASP A 48 -0.10 -12.92 19.38
CA ASP A 48 -0.83 -14.20 19.40
C ASP A 48 -1.26 -14.68 18.01
N HIS A 49 -1.03 -13.87 16.94
CA HIS A 49 -1.23 -14.25 15.55
C HIS A 49 0.06 -14.22 14.78
N ALA A 50 0.22 -15.12 13.81
CA ALA A 50 1.44 -15.23 13.00
C ALA A 50 1.49 -14.21 11.86
N GLY A 51 2.68 -14.02 11.26
CA GLY A 51 2.87 -13.27 10.02
C GLY A 51 3.06 -11.76 10.18
N TYR A 52 3.06 -11.19 11.38
CA TYR A 52 3.43 -9.80 11.61
C TYR A 52 4.91 -9.52 11.29
N THR A 53 5.29 -8.25 11.25
CA THR A 53 6.68 -7.78 11.17
C THR A 53 7.05 -7.10 12.50
N GLY A 54 8.32 -6.75 12.70
CA GLY A 54 8.75 -6.14 13.95
C GLY A 54 8.67 -7.07 15.15
N THR A 55 8.21 -6.55 16.26
CA THR A 55 8.12 -7.27 17.54
C THR A 55 6.71 -7.71 17.90
N GLY A 56 5.71 -7.35 17.10
CA GLY A 56 4.30 -7.66 17.32
C GLY A 56 3.40 -6.91 16.33
N PHE A 57 2.16 -6.76 16.71
CA PHE A 57 1.17 -5.95 15.99
C PHE A 57 0.31 -5.17 16.99
N VAL A 58 -0.46 -4.21 16.50
CA VAL A 58 -1.40 -3.44 17.33
C VAL A 58 -2.81 -3.88 17.03
N ASP A 59 -3.59 -4.16 18.05
CA ASP A 59 -4.99 -4.57 17.99
C ASP A 59 -5.89 -3.76 18.93
N HIS A 60 -7.15 -4.18 19.10
CA HIS A 60 -8.15 -3.52 19.96
C HIS A 60 -8.49 -2.10 19.50
N PHE A 61 -8.60 -1.89 18.18
CA PHE A 61 -9.27 -0.70 17.65
C PHE A 61 -10.78 -0.88 17.75
N ASP A 62 -11.37 -0.74 18.92
CA ASP A 62 -12.76 -1.09 19.16
C ASP A 62 -13.61 0.07 19.71
N ALA A 63 -12.99 1.20 20.05
CA ALA A 63 -13.68 2.36 20.61
C ALA A 63 -13.26 3.69 19.95
N LYS A 64 -14.15 4.66 20.02
CA LYS A 64 -13.84 6.02 19.58
C LYS A 64 -12.73 6.62 20.45
N GLY A 65 -11.65 7.03 19.83
CA GLY A 65 -10.45 7.56 20.48
C GLY A 65 -9.26 6.62 20.40
N ASP A 66 -9.46 5.40 19.95
CA ASP A 66 -8.37 4.46 19.68
C ASP A 66 -7.61 4.86 18.43
N PHE A 67 -6.30 4.91 18.52
CA PHE A 67 -5.44 5.25 17.39
C PHE A 67 -4.00 4.76 17.55
N VAL A 68 -3.34 4.69 16.42
CA VAL A 68 -1.89 4.62 16.27
C VAL A 68 -1.43 5.88 15.55
N GLU A 69 -0.37 6.55 16.03
CA GLU A 69 0.17 7.74 15.39
C GLU A 69 1.67 7.63 15.17
N PHE A 70 2.07 7.87 13.94
CA PHE A 70 3.46 7.85 13.47
C PHE A 70 3.96 9.26 13.26
N SER A 71 5.25 9.49 13.54
CA SER A 71 6.00 10.65 13.07
C SER A 71 6.79 10.24 11.83
N VAL A 72 6.58 10.94 10.72
CA VAL A 72 7.16 10.63 9.41
C VAL A 72 7.97 11.82 8.93
N ASP A 73 9.26 11.61 8.66
CA ASP A 73 10.15 12.65 8.13
C ASP A 73 10.29 12.47 6.62
N LEU A 74 9.90 13.50 5.86
CA LEU A 74 9.96 13.53 4.41
C LEU A 74 11.04 14.48 3.94
N ALA A 75 11.99 13.96 3.15
CA ALA A 75 13.11 14.75 2.63
C ALA A 75 12.65 15.76 1.55
N GLU A 76 11.61 15.43 0.80
CA GLU A 76 11.12 16.21 -0.34
C GLU A 76 9.59 16.32 -0.30
N ALA A 77 9.07 17.37 -0.92
CA ALA A 77 7.64 17.49 -1.15
C ALA A 77 7.23 16.59 -2.34
N GLY A 78 6.06 15.94 -2.25
CA GLY A 78 5.58 15.06 -3.32
C GLY A 78 4.31 14.30 -2.97
N ASP A 79 3.88 13.47 -3.90
CA ASP A 79 2.80 12.51 -3.70
C ASP A 79 3.37 11.25 -3.05
N TYR A 80 2.83 10.92 -1.88
CA TYR A 80 3.22 9.75 -1.10
C TYR A 80 2.09 8.74 -1.05
N SER A 81 2.46 7.46 -1.04
CA SER A 81 1.55 6.35 -0.85
C SER A 81 1.82 5.70 0.51
N PHE A 82 0.80 5.69 1.36
CA PHE A 82 0.84 5.10 2.69
C PHE A 82 0.17 3.74 2.65
N LEU A 83 0.96 2.69 2.81
CA LEU A 83 0.52 1.31 2.78
C LEU A 83 0.30 0.82 4.20
N ILE A 84 -0.96 0.64 4.58
CA ILE A 84 -1.37 0.17 5.91
C ILE A 84 -1.54 -1.34 5.83
N ARG A 85 -0.63 -2.07 6.46
CA ARG A 85 -0.70 -3.53 6.55
C ARG A 85 -1.62 -3.92 7.69
N TYR A 86 -2.58 -4.82 7.41
CA TYR A 86 -3.62 -5.20 8.36
C TYR A 86 -3.96 -6.69 8.29
N ALA A 87 -4.54 -7.21 9.37
CA ALA A 87 -5.29 -8.45 9.42
C ALA A 87 -6.72 -8.14 9.85
N ASN A 88 -7.72 -8.79 9.24
CA ASN A 88 -9.13 -8.70 9.61
C ASN A 88 -9.83 -10.00 9.26
N ALA A 89 -10.14 -10.84 10.23
CA ALA A 89 -10.92 -12.07 10.06
C ALA A 89 -12.31 -11.99 10.70
N GLY A 90 -12.81 -10.78 10.96
CA GLY A 90 -14.10 -10.56 11.64
C GLY A 90 -15.34 -10.84 10.79
N GLY A 91 -15.18 -11.19 9.49
CA GLY A 91 -16.29 -11.46 8.57
C GLY A 91 -17.01 -10.21 8.06
N TYR A 92 -16.50 -9.02 8.31
CA TYR A 92 -17.04 -7.73 7.89
C TYR A 92 -15.95 -6.78 7.39
N TYR A 93 -16.38 -5.69 6.75
CA TYR A 93 -15.47 -4.59 6.41
C TYR A 93 -15.22 -3.73 7.64
N ALA A 94 -13.97 -3.71 8.11
CA ALA A 94 -13.52 -2.72 9.07
C ALA A 94 -12.98 -1.49 8.35
N SER A 95 -12.87 -0.37 9.04
CA SER A 95 -12.25 0.84 8.49
C SER A 95 -11.63 1.70 9.58
N ALA A 96 -10.60 2.46 9.20
CA ALA A 96 -9.99 3.48 10.04
C ALA A 96 -9.97 4.84 9.35
N LYS A 97 -10.03 5.91 10.14
CA LYS A 97 -9.77 7.26 9.67
C LYS A 97 -8.27 7.46 9.57
N VAL A 98 -7.82 8.02 8.45
CA VAL A 98 -6.43 8.43 8.27
C VAL A 98 -6.37 9.95 8.34
N LEU A 99 -5.57 10.46 9.29
CA LEU A 99 -5.35 11.88 9.51
C LEU A 99 -3.87 12.18 9.26
N PHE A 100 -3.62 13.28 8.54
CA PHE A 100 -2.30 13.86 8.39
C PHE A 100 -2.28 15.21 9.12
N ASP A 101 -1.30 15.41 9.99
CA ASP A 101 -1.16 16.60 10.83
C ASP A 101 -2.46 16.95 11.57
N SER A 102 -3.12 15.93 12.10
CA SER A 102 -4.42 16.00 12.79
C SER A 102 -5.62 16.37 11.91
N VAL A 103 -5.45 16.50 10.58
CA VAL A 103 -6.53 16.76 9.63
C VAL A 103 -7.01 15.45 9.02
N PHE A 104 -8.32 15.18 9.11
CA PHE A 104 -8.91 14.01 8.45
C PHE A 104 -8.76 14.12 6.93
N GLU A 105 -8.23 13.07 6.31
CA GLU A 105 -8.02 13.04 4.86
C GLU A 105 -8.80 11.92 4.17
N ALA A 106 -8.73 10.70 4.71
CA ALA A 106 -9.28 9.54 4.04
C ALA A 106 -9.80 8.50 5.05
N THR A 107 -10.57 7.56 4.54
CA THR A 107 -10.93 6.33 5.24
C THR A 107 -10.21 5.17 4.58
N ALA A 108 -9.32 4.52 5.33
CA ALA A 108 -8.75 3.24 4.94
C ALA A 108 -9.78 2.13 5.18
N VAL A 109 -9.91 1.20 4.25
CA VAL A 109 -10.87 0.09 4.33
C VAL A 109 -10.09 -1.22 4.43
N PHE A 110 -10.56 -2.09 5.32
CA PHE A 110 -9.95 -3.37 5.64
C PHE A 110 -10.95 -4.50 5.41
N PRO A 111 -11.05 -5.03 4.16
CA PRO A 111 -11.85 -6.21 3.86
C PRO A 111 -11.52 -7.39 4.76
N SER A 112 -12.51 -8.25 5.02
CA SER A 112 -12.28 -9.47 5.77
C SER A 112 -11.39 -10.42 4.99
N LEU A 113 -10.45 -11.04 5.69
CA LEU A 113 -9.54 -12.09 5.23
C LEU A 113 -10.01 -13.46 5.75
N ALA A 114 -9.36 -14.54 5.34
CA ALA A 114 -9.75 -15.88 5.72
C ALA A 114 -9.35 -16.24 7.18
N SER A 115 -8.29 -15.62 7.69
CA SER A 115 -7.81 -15.82 9.07
C SER A 115 -7.10 -14.57 9.59
N TRP A 116 -6.90 -14.50 10.91
CA TRP A 116 -6.11 -13.46 11.57
C TRP A 116 -4.61 -13.58 11.31
N ASP A 117 -4.13 -14.74 10.83
CA ASP A 117 -2.74 -14.97 10.41
C ASP A 117 -2.48 -14.55 8.95
N GLU A 118 -3.52 -14.14 8.23
CA GLU A 118 -3.44 -13.61 6.87
C GLU A 118 -3.39 -12.09 6.91
N TRP A 119 -2.47 -11.52 6.12
CA TRP A 119 -2.24 -10.08 6.08
C TRP A 119 -2.45 -9.52 4.69
N SER A 120 -3.04 -8.35 4.62
CA SER A 120 -3.25 -7.59 3.39
C SER A 120 -2.82 -6.14 3.59
N THR A 121 -3.02 -5.31 2.57
CA THR A 121 -2.61 -3.91 2.57
C THR A 121 -3.75 -3.03 2.08
N SER A 122 -4.00 -1.93 2.79
CA SER A 122 -4.84 -0.82 2.36
C SER A 122 -3.95 0.37 2.04
N GLU A 123 -4.26 1.12 1.00
CA GLU A 123 -3.45 2.22 0.50
C GLU A 123 -4.18 3.55 0.62
N VAL A 124 -3.46 4.59 1.06
CA VAL A 124 -3.94 5.99 1.09
C VAL A 124 -2.86 6.87 0.46
N GLY A 125 -3.22 7.60 -0.60
CA GLY A 125 -2.35 8.58 -1.23
C GLY A 125 -2.52 9.97 -0.62
N LYS A 126 -1.42 10.72 -0.48
CA LYS A 126 -1.44 12.12 -0.01
C LYS A 126 -0.23 12.90 -0.55
N TYR A 127 -0.49 14.11 -1.06
CA TYR A 127 0.58 15.08 -1.28
C TYR A 127 1.00 15.71 0.07
N LEU A 128 2.30 15.66 0.38
CA LEU A 128 2.88 16.26 1.58
C LEU A 128 4.08 17.11 1.20
N THR A 129 4.35 18.13 2.01
CA THR A 129 5.56 18.95 1.91
C THR A 129 6.78 18.21 2.48
N ALA A 130 7.98 18.73 2.25
CA ALA A 130 9.14 18.28 3.01
C ALA A 130 9.00 18.67 4.48
N GLY A 131 9.52 17.83 5.37
CA GLY A 131 9.48 18.04 6.82
C GLY A 131 8.88 16.87 7.57
N THR A 132 8.67 17.10 8.87
CA THR A 132 8.03 16.10 9.75
C THR A 132 6.53 16.25 9.72
N HIS A 133 5.83 15.13 9.52
CA HIS A 133 4.38 15.02 9.53
C HIS A 133 3.91 13.98 10.54
N THR A 134 2.72 14.14 11.07
CA THR A 134 2.05 13.07 11.82
C THR A 134 1.07 12.34 10.93
N VAL A 135 1.09 11.00 11.00
CA VAL A 135 0.14 10.12 10.31
C VAL A 135 -0.59 9.31 11.36
N ARG A 136 -1.88 9.57 11.55
CA ARG A 136 -2.71 8.88 12.53
C ARG A 136 -3.71 7.97 11.85
N ILE A 137 -3.72 6.71 12.28
CA ILE A 137 -4.71 5.70 11.95
C ILE A 137 -5.63 5.58 13.16
N ALA A 138 -6.88 6.01 13.04
CA ALA A 138 -7.82 6.05 14.15
C ALA A 138 -9.06 5.20 13.89
N TYR A 139 -9.63 4.63 14.95
CA TYR A 139 -10.87 3.87 14.89
C TYR A 139 -11.97 4.62 14.16
N ASN A 140 -12.68 3.93 13.28
CA ASN A 140 -13.85 4.46 12.58
C ASN A 140 -15.09 3.59 12.81
N ASN A 141 -14.99 2.30 12.46
CA ASN A 141 -16.05 1.31 12.68
C ASN A 141 -15.46 -0.10 12.71
N HIS A 142 -16.07 -0.98 13.47
CA HIS A 142 -15.66 -2.37 13.69
C HIS A 142 -14.20 -2.52 14.17
N ALA A 143 -13.97 -3.48 15.02
CA ALA A 143 -12.64 -3.80 15.54
C ALA A 143 -11.72 -4.39 14.45
N ILE A 144 -10.44 -4.07 14.51
CA ILE A 144 -9.36 -4.64 13.69
C ILE A 144 -8.17 -4.98 14.56
#